data_a27053efb8deb4c6896792ca12eb1215
#
_entry.id   a27053efb8deb4c6896792ca12eb1215
#
_cell.length_a   1.000
_cell.length_b   1.000
_cell.length_c   1.000
_cell.angle_alpha   90.00
_cell.angle_beta   90.00
_cell.angle_gamma   90.00
#
_symmetry.space_group_name_H-M   'P 1'
#
loop_
_entity.id
_entity.type
_entity.pdbx_description
1 polymer ?
#
loop_
_entity_poly.entity_id
_entity_poly.type
_entity_poly.pdbx_seq_one_letter_code
_entity_poly.pdbx_strand_id
1 'polypeptide(L)'
;SAVIMNHQASVYGMNDVTHLGFFDIPMLTSIPNLVYLAPTNNEELLAMTEYAVHQHEHPVAIRVPVGDFTSTGVADTTDYSLLNKSEVTRRGEHIALLGLGNFYHLANQVADELAKVGINATVVNPKFASGLDEELLEELKVNHTVVFTLEDGVVEGGWGQRVASFYGPSNVRVKNYGIAKEFHDRYDATELLRENGISLEQIVADAKQILSV
;
A
#
# COMPACT_ATOMS: atom_id res chain seq x y z
N SER A 1 -14.05 14.36 -16.86
CA SER A 1 -13.09 13.70 -15.97
C SER A 1 -11.65 14.09 -16.35
N ALA A 2 -10.72 14.00 -15.41
CA ALA A 2 -9.29 14.22 -15.64
C ALA A 2 -8.53 12.95 -15.29
N VAL A 3 -7.47 12.64 -16.03
CA VAL A 3 -6.53 11.56 -15.71
C VAL A 3 -5.19 12.19 -15.36
N ILE A 4 -4.66 11.86 -14.19
CA ILE A 4 -3.42 12.38 -13.65
C ILE A 4 -2.45 11.22 -13.45
N MET A 5 -1.36 11.20 -14.21
CA MET A 5 -0.25 10.27 -13.96
C MET A 5 0.70 10.92 -12.96
N ASN A 6 0.64 10.48 -11.71
CA ASN A 6 1.49 11.01 -10.66
C ASN A 6 2.82 10.27 -10.65
N HIS A 7 3.77 10.77 -11.43
CA HIS A 7 5.11 10.21 -11.54
C HIS A 7 5.94 10.45 -10.28
N GLN A 8 6.88 9.54 -10.01
CA GLN A 8 7.79 9.61 -8.86
C GLN A 8 7.07 9.50 -7.50
N ALA A 9 5.90 8.87 -7.48
CA ALA A 9 5.12 8.66 -6.27
C ALA A 9 5.68 7.46 -5.47
N SER A 10 6.76 7.67 -4.76
CA SER A 10 7.42 6.69 -3.89
C SER A 10 8.60 7.31 -3.15
N VAL A 11 9.28 6.53 -2.32
CA VAL A 11 10.60 6.84 -1.76
C VAL A 11 11.67 6.39 -2.74
N TYR A 12 12.40 7.33 -3.30
CA TYR A 12 13.45 7.06 -4.30
C TYR A 12 14.67 7.95 -4.09
N GLY A 13 15.78 7.59 -4.74
CA GLY A 13 17.08 8.19 -4.48
C GLY A 13 17.36 9.57 -5.11
N MET A 14 16.34 10.33 -5.51
CA MET A 14 16.52 11.72 -5.88
C MET A 14 16.52 12.57 -4.63
N ASN A 15 17.63 13.24 -4.38
CA ASN A 15 18.03 13.76 -3.09
C ASN A 15 17.71 15.23 -2.91
N ASP A 16 16.70 15.75 -3.59
CA ASP A 16 16.35 17.16 -3.51
C ASP A 16 15.02 17.33 -2.80
N VAL A 17 14.96 18.18 -1.81
CA VAL A 17 13.74 18.51 -1.05
C VAL A 17 12.57 18.96 -1.92
N THR A 18 12.83 19.38 -3.15
CA THR A 18 11.79 19.77 -4.12
C THR A 18 11.11 18.58 -4.83
N HIS A 19 11.63 17.37 -4.67
CA HIS A 19 11.17 16.17 -5.39
C HIS A 19 10.86 15.00 -4.44
N LEU A 20 10.07 15.26 -3.40
CA LEU A 20 9.69 14.26 -2.42
C LEU A 20 8.36 13.59 -2.82
N GLY A 21 8.45 12.41 -3.42
CA GLY A 21 7.31 11.68 -4.00
C GLY A 21 6.40 10.96 -2.99
N PHE A 22 6.64 11.07 -1.70
CA PHE A 22 5.93 10.32 -0.67
C PHE A 22 4.87 11.14 0.12
N PHE A 23 4.58 12.39 -0.28
CA PHE A 23 3.48 13.20 0.27
C PHE A 23 2.18 13.10 -0.54
N ASP A 24 2.19 12.36 -1.61
CA ASP A 24 1.13 12.29 -2.61
C ASP A 24 -0.20 11.75 -2.06
N ILE A 25 -0.15 10.70 -1.24
CA ILE A 25 -1.35 10.03 -0.72
C ILE A 25 -2.21 11.01 0.10
N PRO A 26 -1.72 11.63 1.19
CA PRO A 26 -2.54 12.57 1.96
C PRO A 26 -2.97 13.78 1.15
N MET A 27 -2.14 14.27 0.23
CA MET A 27 -2.43 15.44 -0.59
C MET A 27 -3.56 15.18 -1.58
N LEU A 28 -3.52 14.08 -2.32
CA LEU A 28 -4.52 13.76 -3.33
C LEU A 28 -5.79 13.16 -2.73
N THR A 29 -5.69 12.38 -1.68
CA THR A 29 -6.87 11.75 -1.05
C THR A 29 -7.69 12.73 -0.20
N SER A 30 -7.25 13.96 -0.02
CA SER A 30 -8.06 15.05 0.54
C SER A 30 -9.09 15.61 -0.45
N ILE A 31 -8.98 15.28 -1.75
CA ILE A 31 -9.89 15.76 -2.79
C ILE A 31 -11.10 14.84 -2.88
N PRO A 32 -12.33 15.35 -2.65
CA PRO A 32 -13.53 14.54 -2.77
C PRO A 32 -13.73 13.96 -4.18
N ASN A 33 -14.23 12.73 -4.25
CA ASN A 33 -14.51 12.01 -5.50
C ASN A 33 -13.31 11.69 -6.38
N LEU A 34 -12.08 12.02 -5.97
CA LEU A 34 -10.88 11.60 -6.68
C LEU A 34 -10.66 10.10 -6.43
N VAL A 35 -10.55 9.32 -7.49
CA VAL A 35 -10.07 7.94 -7.44
C VAL A 35 -8.55 7.96 -7.56
N TYR A 36 -7.86 7.34 -6.60
CA TYR A 36 -6.40 7.27 -6.61
C TYR A 36 -5.95 5.82 -6.61
N LEU A 37 -5.39 5.40 -7.74
CA LEU A 37 -4.96 4.03 -8.01
C LEU A 37 -3.47 3.85 -7.74
N ALA A 38 -3.10 2.67 -7.24
CA ALA A 38 -1.72 2.34 -6.87
C ALA A 38 -1.33 0.96 -7.45
N PRO A 39 -0.88 0.90 -8.70
CA PRO A 39 -0.51 -0.35 -9.35
C PRO A 39 0.75 -0.97 -8.72
N THR A 40 0.83 -2.29 -8.75
CA THR A 40 1.96 -3.09 -8.26
C THR A 40 2.85 -3.62 -9.38
N ASN A 41 2.36 -3.62 -10.62
CA ASN A 41 3.02 -4.18 -11.79
C ASN A 41 2.55 -3.50 -13.09
N ASN A 42 3.20 -3.83 -14.21
CA ASN A 42 2.89 -3.25 -15.52
C ASN A 42 1.46 -3.50 -15.99
N GLU A 43 0.93 -4.70 -15.75
CA GLU A 43 -0.37 -5.11 -16.22
C GLU A 43 -1.48 -4.35 -15.45
N GLU A 44 -1.32 -4.17 -14.15
CA GLU A 44 -2.20 -3.30 -13.37
C GLU A 44 -2.12 -1.85 -13.83
N LEU A 45 -0.92 -1.32 -14.08
CA LEU A 45 -0.76 0.05 -14.58
C LEU A 45 -1.51 0.27 -15.89
N LEU A 46 -1.41 -0.69 -16.83
CA LEU A 46 -2.11 -0.62 -18.11
C LEU A 46 -3.63 -0.68 -17.93
N ALA A 47 -4.14 -1.64 -17.15
CA ALA A 47 -5.57 -1.79 -16.89
C ALA A 47 -6.17 -0.59 -16.14
N MET A 48 -5.46 -0.07 -15.14
CA MET A 48 -5.84 1.16 -14.42
C MET A 48 -5.86 2.37 -15.34
N THR A 49 -4.90 2.47 -16.27
CA THR A 49 -4.86 3.56 -17.25
C THR A 49 -6.02 3.45 -18.23
N GLU A 50 -6.32 2.25 -18.71
CA GLU A 50 -7.46 2.00 -19.60
C GLU A 50 -8.79 2.36 -18.90
N TYR A 51 -8.99 1.91 -17.67
CA TYR A 51 -10.13 2.32 -16.85
C TYR A 51 -10.22 3.84 -16.73
N ALA A 52 -9.13 4.50 -16.33
CA ALA A 52 -9.11 5.96 -16.11
C ALA A 52 -9.49 6.77 -17.34
N VAL A 53 -9.10 6.31 -18.54
CA VAL A 53 -9.38 7.00 -19.82
C VAL A 53 -10.82 6.78 -20.27
N HIS A 54 -11.40 5.60 -20.04
CA HIS A 54 -12.73 5.26 -20.56
C HIS A 54 -13.89 5.62 -19.62
N GLN A 55 -13.66 5.71 -18.30
CA GLN A 55 -14.69 6.16 -17.38
C GLN A 55 -14.82 7.69 -17.39
N HIS A 56 -15.99 8.23 -17.04
CA HIS A 56 -16.28 9.66 -17.08
C HIS A 56 -16.86 10.21 -15.77
N GLU A 57 -16.97 9.40 -14.74
CA GLU A 57 -17.64 9.73 -13.48
C GLU A 57 -16.71 10.43 -12.48
N HIS A 58 -15.42 10.07 -12.49
CA HIS A 58 -14.45 10.53 -11.49
C HIS A 58 -13.22 11.15 -12.13
N PRO A 59 -12.56 12.14 -11.50
CA PRO A 59 -11.15 12.41 -11.75
C PRO A 59 -10.34 11.21 -11.20
N VAL A 60 -9.39 10.72 -11.98
CA VAL A 60 -8.56 9.57 -11.61
C VAL A 60 -7.10 9.98 -11.58
N ALA A 61 -6.42 9.70 -10.48
CA ALA A 61 -4.98 9.76 -10.38
C ALA A 61 -4.41 8.33 -10.30
N ILE A 62 -3.22 8.13 -10.86
CA ILE A 62 -2.50 6.85 -10.81
C ILE A 62 -1.09 7.11 -10.28
N ARG A 63 -0.69 6.38 -9.22
CA ARG A 63 0.66 6.42 -8.67
C ARG A 63 1.61 5.68 -9.61
N VAL A 64 2.65 6.37 -10.03
CA VAL A 64 3.71 5.77 -10.86
C VAL A 64 5.03 5.92 -10.11
N PRO A 65 5.53 4.87 -9.45
CA PRO A 65 6.81 4.94 -8.75
C PRO A 65 7.97 5.14 -9.72
N VAL A 66 9.14 5.44 -9.18
CA VAL A 66 10.38 5.48 -9.94
C VAL A 66 10.93 4.06 -10.10
N GLY A 67 11.47 3.77 -11.27
CA GLY A 67 12.06 2.48 -11.62
C GLY A 67 11.16 1.64 -12.51
N ASP A 68 11.62 0.43 -12.80
CA ASP A 68 10.89 -0.49 -13.64
C ASP A 68 9.81 -1.22 -12.84
N PHE A 69 8.58 -1.20 -13.31
CA PHE A 69 7.57 -2.13 -12.83
C PHE A 69 7.92 -3.56 -13.24
N THR A 70 7.67 -4.48 -12.34
CA THR A 70 7.70 -5.90 -12.68
C THR A 70 6.55 -6.22 -13.63
N SER A 71 6.77 -7.19 -14.52
CA SER A 71 5.69 -7.75 -15.34
C SER A 71 5.34 -9.15 -14.83
N THR A 72 4.06 -9.43 -14.74
CA THR A 72 3.53 -10.77 -14.43
C THR A 72 3.39 -11.62 -15.68
N GLY A 73 3.35 -11.01 -16.86
CA GLY A 73 3.05 -11.63 -18.13
C GLY A 73 1.59 -12.06 -18.29
N VAL A 74 0.73 -11.72 -17.34
CA VAL A 74 -0.70 -12.05 -17.34
C VAL A 74 -1.51 -10.77 -17.26
N ALA A 75 -2.39 -10.54 -18.23
CA ALA A 75 -3.25 -9.34 -18.24
C ALA A 75 -4.08 -9.23 -16.97
N ASP A 76 -4.13 -8.04 -16.41
CA ASP A 76 -5.02 -7.75 -15.29
C ASP A 76 -6.46 -7.59 -15.80
N THR A 77 -7.37 -8.36 -15.22
CA THR A 77 -8.80 -8.35 -15.58
C THR A 77 -9.68 -7.78 -14.47
N THR A 78 -9.08 -7.04 -13.54
CA THR A 78 -9.79 -6.38 -12.44
C THR A 78 -10.81 -5.36 -12.97
N ASP A 79 -12.03 -5.41 -12.44
CA ASP A 79 -13.05 -4.39 -12.69
C ASP A 79 -12.81 -3.19 -11.75
N TYR A 80 -12.12 -2.18 -12.23
CA TYR A 80 -11.83 -0.96 -11.47
C TYR A 80 -13.04 -0.03 -11.27
N SER A 81 -14.19 -0.33 -11.88
CA SER A 81 -15.44 0.38 -11.57
C SER A 81 -15.99 0.02 -10.19
N LEU A 82 -15.58 -1.14 -9.66
CA LEU A 82 -15.84 -1.54 -8.27
C LEU A 82 -14.85 -0.82 -7.34
N LEU A 83 -15.15 0.44 -7.04
CA LEU A 83 -14.24 1.33 -6.33
C LEU A 83 -13.81 0.77 -4.97
N ASN A 84 -12.52 0.96 -4.67
CA ASN A 84 -11.85 0.60 -3.42
C ASN A 84 -11.82 -0.91 -3.11
N LYS A 85 -12.19 -1.77 -4.06
CA LYS A 85 -12.07 -3.21 -3.89
C LYS A 85 -10.60 -3.64 -3.92
N SER A 86 -10.26 -4.45 -2.92
CA SER A 86 -8.93 -5.01 -2.74
C SER A 86 -8.88 -6.46 -3.22
N GLU A 87 -7.69 -6.94 -3.50
CA GLU A 87 -7.46 -8.33 -3.88
C GLU A 87 -6.72 -9.08 -2.78
N VAL A 88 -7.29 -10.20 -2.31
CA VAL A 88 -6.59 -11.13 -1.42
C VAL A 88 -5.78 -12.10 -2.27
N THR A 89 -4.47 -11.88 -2.36
CA THR A 89 -3.58 -12.69 -3.20
C THR A 89 -3.03 -13.92 -2.46
N ARG A 90 -3.04 -13.90 -1.14
CA ARG A 90 -2.64 -15.02 -0.28
C ARG A 90 -3.55 -15.06 0.94
N ARG A 91 -4.12 -16.23 1.25
CA ARG A 91 -4.94 -16.41 2.43
C ARG A 91 -4.15 -17.07 3.55
N GLY A 92 -4.29 -16.55 4.74
CA GLY A 92 -3.72 -17.04 5.99
C GLY A 92 -4.60 -16.67 7.18
N GLU A 93 -4.02 -16.64 8.36
CA GLU A 93 -4.71 -16.31 9.60
C GLU A 93 -3.79 -15.55 10.57
N HIS A 94 -4.36 -14.97 11.62
CA HIS A 94 -3.70 -14.21 12.69
C HIS A 94 -3.14 -12.85 12.28
N ILE A 95 -2.43 -12.74 11.14
CA ILE A 95 -1.87 -11.50 10.63
C ILE A 95 -2.23 -11.29 9.15
N ALA A 96 -2.68 -10.08 8.81
CA ALA A 96 -2.86 -9.62 7.45
C ALA A 96 -1.85 -8.52 7.11
N LEU A 97 -1.22 -8.65 5.95
CA LEU A 97 -0.24 -7.71 5.39
C LEU A 97 -0.88 -7.01 4.19
N LEU A 98 -1.17 -5.73 4.35
CA LEU A 98 -1.81 -4.90 3.34
C LEU A 98 -0.73 -4.02 2.69
N GLY A 99 -0.25 -4.41 1.51
CA GLY A 99 0.82 -3.71 0.80
C GLY A 99 0.27 -2.83 -0.31
N LEU A 100 0.32 -1.50 -0.14
CA LEU A 100 -0.18 -0.56 -1.13
C LEU A 100 0.85 -0.31 -2.22
N GLY A 101 0.43 -0.47 -3.49
CA GLY A 101 1.26 -0.19 -4.65
C GLY A 101 2.59 -0.92 -4.60
N ASN A 102 3.69 -0.19 -4.74
CA ASN A 102 5.04 -0.77 -4.77
C ASN A 102 5.40 -1.61 -3.53
N PHE A 103 4.82 -1.31 -2.37
CA PHE A 103 5.09 -2.07 -1.13
C PHE A 103 4.30 -3.39 -1.02
N TYR A 104 3.46 -3.73 -2.00
CA TYR A 104 2.88 -5.05 -2.13
C TYR A 104 3.96 -6.15 -2.27
N HIS A 105 5.04 -5.87 -2.98
CA HIS A 105 6.15 -6.82 -3.11
C HIS A 105 6.86 -7.08 -1.76
N LEU A 106 7.05 -6.03 -0.96
CA LEU A 106 7.61 -6.15 0.39
C LEU A 106 6.66 -6.97 1.29
N ALA A 107 5.34 -6.77 1.20
CA ALA A 107 4.36 -7.55 1.94
C ALA A 107 4.45 -9.06 1.60
N ASN A 108 4.66 -9.41 0.34
CA ASN A 108 4.87 -10.81 -0.07
C ASN A 108 6.18 -11.38 0.50
N GLN A 109 7.27 -10.62 0.45
CA GLN A 109 8.56 -11.06 1.04
C GLN A 109 8.43 -11.30 2.55
N VAL A 110 7.73 -10.40 3.26
CA VAL A 110 7.45 -10.59 4.70
C VAL A 110 6.63 -11.86 4.93
N ALA A 111 5.60 -12.12 4.14
CA ALA A 111 4.79 -13.33 4.24
C ALA A 111 5.61 -14.60 4.00
N ASP A 112 6.56 -14.57 3.05
CA ASP A 112 7.45 -15.71 2.77
C ASP A 112 8.40 -15.98 3.93
N GLU A 113 8.95 -14.96 4.58
CA GLU A 113 9.80 -15.13 5.76
C GLU A 113 9.01 -15.64 6.97
N LEU A 114 7.77 -15.14 7.16
CA LEU A 114 6.88 -15.63 8.23
C LEU A 114 6.49 -17.09 8.02
N ALA A 115 6.26 -17.50 6.78
CA ALA A 115 5.92 -18.89 6.46
C ALA A 115 7.04 -19.88 6.85
N LYS A 116 8.31 -19.47 6.78
CA LYS A 116 9.46 -20.31 7.20
C LYS A 116 9.43 -20.66 8.69
N VAL A 117 8.72 -19.88 9.49
CA VAL A 117 8.54 -20.12 10.94
C VAL A 117 7.12 -20.55 11.30
N GLY A 118 6.33 -20.98 10.30
CA GLY A 118 4.99 -21.56 10.51
C GLY A 118 3.87 -20.52 10.62
N ILE A 119 4.12 -19.24 10.32
CA ILE A 119 3.10 -18.20 10.32
C ILE A 119 2.62 -17.96 8.89
N ASN A 120 1.39 -18.37 8.59
CA ASN A 120 0.77 -18.15 7.30
C ASN A 120 0.00 -16.82 7.32
N ALA A 121 0.60 -15.77 6.80
CA ALA A 121 -0.01 -14.46 6.72
C ALA A 121 -0.98 -14.34 5.53
N THR A 122 -2.07 -13.58 5.71
CA THR A 122 -2.86 -13.08 4.59
C THR A 122 -2.11 -11.94 3.92
N VAL A 123 -2.07 -11.91 2.57
CA VAL A 123 -1.54 -10.78 1.81
C VAL A 123 -2.63 -10.17 0.96
N VAL A 124 -2.75 -8.85 1.04
CA VAL A 124 -3.76 -8.06 0.34
C VAL A 124 -3.07 -7.00 -0.53
N ASN A 125 -3.51 -6.92 -1.78
CA ASN A 125 -3.23 -5.79 -2.67
C ASN A 125 -4.43 -4.84 -2.65
N PRO A 126 -4.33 -3.67 -2.02
CA PRO A 126 -5.44 -2.71 -1.93
C PRO A 126 -5.85 -2.09 -3.25
N LYS A 127 -4.94 -1.95 -4.22
CA LYS A 127 -5.12 -1.32 -5.54
C LYS A 127 -5.53 0.17 -5.50
N PHE A 128 -6.27 0.60 -4.50
CA PHE A 128 -6.79 1.97 -4.34
C PHE A 128 -6.18 2.66 -3.11
N ALA A 129 -5.59 3.83 -3.32
CA ALA A 129 -5.15 4.71 -2.25
C ALA A 129 -6.25 5.68 -1.79
N SER A 130 -7.34 5.85 -2.55
CA SER A 130 -8.42 6.80 -2.26
C SER A 130 -9.41 6.34 -1.20
N GLY A 131 -9.59 5.03 -1.00
CA GLY A 131 -10.58 4.51 -0.06
C GLY A 131 -10.14 3.20 0.59
N LEU A 132 -11.10 2.56 1.26
CA LEU A 132 -10.92 1.28 1.94
C LEU A 132 -11.96 0.27 1.43
N ASP A 133 -11.57 -0.98 1.30
CA ASP A 133 -12.49 -2.10 1.16
C ASP A 133 -13.01 -2.50 2.55
N GLU A 134 -14.01 -1.77 3.03
CA GLU A 134 -14.54 -1.99 4.37
C GLU A 134 -15.12 -3.41 4.56
N GLU A 135 -15.67 -4.00 3.49
CA GLU A 135 -16.19 -5.36 3.52
C GLU A 135 -15.09 -6.39 3.78
N LEU A 136 -13.96 -6.27 3.06
CA LEU A 136 -12.79 -7.11 3.31
C LEU A 136 -12.20 -6.85 4.70
N LEU A 137 -12.10 -5.59 5.13
CA LEU A 137 -11.58 -5.26 6.45
C LEU A 137 -12.45 -5.83 7.57
N GLU A 138 -13.78 -5.90 7.39
CA GLU A 138 -14.67 -6.60 8.32
C GLU A 138 -14.44 -8.12 8.28
N GLU A 139 -14.31 -8.73 7.08
CA GLU A 139 -14.00 -10.16 6.94
C GLU A 139 -12.71 -10.53 7.69
N LEU A 140 -11.68 -9.71 7.59
CA LEU A 140 -10.39 -9.97 8.24
C LEU A 140 -10.51 -10.06 9.77
N LYS A 141 -11.45 -9.38 10.41
CA LYS A 141 -11.65 -9.45 11.88
C LYS A 141 -11.97 -10.86 12.39
N VAL A 142 -12.47 -11.74 11.51
CA VAL A 142 -12.89 -13.09 11.92
C VAL A 142 -11.70 -13.96 12.32
N ASN A 143 -10.59 -13.88 11.57
CA ASN A 143 -9.44 -14.76 11.74
C ASN A 143 -8.12 -14.03 11.95
N HIS A 144 -8.14 -12.67 12.03
CA HIS A 144 -6.93 -11.88 12.20
C HIS A 144 -7.01 -11.00 13.44
N THR A 145 -5.95 -11.01 14.22
CA THR A 145 -5.78 -10.15 15.40
C THR A 145 -4.80 -9.02 15.17
N VAL A 146 -4.07 -9.09 14.04
CA VAL A 146 -3.03 -8.13 13.66
C VAL A 146 -3.17 -7.76 12.20
N VAL A 147 -3.08 -6.48 11.88
CA VAL A 147 -3.03 -5.94 10.52
C VAL A 147 -1.82 -5.04 10.40
N PHE A 148 -0.97 -5.31 9.42
CA PHE A 148 0.12 -4.42 9.02
C PHE A 148 -0.24 -3.75 7.71
N THR A 149 -0.08 -2.43 7.65
CA THR A 149 -0.18 -1.67 6.41
C THR A 149 1.20 -1.20 5.99
N LEU A 150 1.53 -1.39 4.74
CA LEU A 150 2.80 -0.99 4.15
C LEU A 150 2.51 -0.02 2.99
N GLU A 151 3.00 1.21 3.11
CA GLU A 151 2.88 2.25 2.08
C GLU A 151 4.19 3.02 1.93
N ASP A 152 4.59 3.30 0.71
CA ASP A 152 5.75 4.13 0.36
C ASP A 152 5.42 5.63 0.35
N GLY A 153 4.59 6.02 1.31
CA GLY A 153 4.12 7.38 1.58
C GLY A 153 4.30 7.74 3.05
N VAL A 154 3.95 8.97 3.41
CA VAL A 154 3.96 9.41 4.80
C VAL A 154 2.80 8.77 5.58
N VAL A 155 3.09 8.30 6.80
CA VAL A 155 2.08 7.66 7.66
C VAL A 155 0.98 8.64 8.05
N GLU A 156 1.37 9.87 8.43
CA GLU A 156 0.40 10.88 8.86
C GLU A 156 -0.47 11.37 7.69
N GLY A 157 -1.77 11.10 7.77
CA GLY A 157 -2.73 11.34 6.70
C GLY A 157 -2.69 10.29 5.59
N GLY A 158 -1.83 9.28 5.70
CA GLY A 158 -1.65 8.20 4.73
C GLY A 158 -2.81 7.19 4.72
N TRP A 159 -2.72 6.23 3.83
CA TRP A 159 -3.72 5.18 3.67
C TRP A 159 -3.79 4.26 4.90
N GLY A 160 -2.64 3.86 5.43
CA GLY A 160 -2.55 3.00 6.61
C GLY A 160 -3.17 3.62 7.85
N GLN A 161 -3.08 4.95 8.03
CA GLN A 161 -3.72 5.63 9.15
C GLN A 161 -5.26 5.52 9.07
N ARG A 162 -5.84 5.51 7.87
CA ARG A 162 -7.28 5.29 7.67
C ARG A 162 -7.68 3.86 8.02
N VAL A 163 -6.86 2.87 7.66
CA VAL A 163 -7.05 1.47 8.09
C VAL A 163 -7.01 1.36 9.61
N ALA A 164 -6.05 2.01 10.26
CA ALA A 164 -5.97 2.05 11.73
C ALA A 164 -7.21 2.71 12.35
N SER A 165 -7.72 3.77 11.75
CA SER A 165 -8.96 4.43 12.19
C SER A 165 -10.18 3.51 12.06
N PHE A 166 -10.28 2.75 10.97
CA PHE A 166 -11.34 1.75 10.77
C PHE A 166 -11.32 0.68 11.87
N TYR A 167 -10.16 0.18 12.23
CA TYR A 167 -10.01 -0.84 13.28
C TYR A 167 -10.03 -0.27 14.71
N GLY A 168 -9.96 1.04 14.89
CA GLY A 168 -9.89 1.68 16.23
C GLY A 168 -10.93 1.20 17.24
N PRO A 169 -12.21 0.95 16.86
CA PRO A 169 -13.21 0.39 17.75
C PRO A 169 -13.14 -1.12 17.98
N SER A 170 -12.16 -1.82 17.38
CA SER A 170 -12.05 -3.27 17.41
C SER A 170 -10.87 -3.75 18.27
N ASN A 171 -10.75 -5.07 18.41
CA ASN A 171 -9.60 -5.71 19.07
C ASN A 171 -8.43 -6.00 18.12
N VAL A 172 -8.53 -5.62 16.84
CA VAL A 172 -7.46 -5.82 15.86
C VAL A 172 -6.37 -4.78 16.10
N ARG A 173 -5.15 -5.24 16.30
CA ARG A 173 -3.98 -4.37 16.45
C ARG A 173 -3.47 -3.99 15.06
N VAL A 174 -3.34 -2.70 14.81
CA VAL A 174 -2.82 -2.20 13.53
C VAL A 174 -1.42 -1.60 13.74
N LYS A 175 -0.48 -1.97 12.86
CA LYS A 175 0.81 -1.30 12.75
C LYS A 175 0.98 -0.78 11.34
N ASN A 176 1.24 0.53 11.23
CA ASN A 176 1.46 1.20 9.96
C ASN A 176 2.96 1.34 9.70
N TYR A 177 3.40 1.00 8.49
CA TYR A 177 4.73 1.26 7.98
C TYR A 177 4.63 2.28 6.85
N GLY A 178 5.36 3.36 6.99
CA GLY A 178 5.45 4.47 6.06
C GLY A 178 6.47 5.49 6.58
N ILE A 179 6.68 6.54 5.83
CA ILE A 179 7.70 7.55 6.12
C ILE A 179 7.19 8.56 7.15
N ALA A 180 8.07 9.06 8.03
CA ALA A 180 7.77 10.18 8.88
C ALA A 180 7.47 11.43 8.04
N LYS A 181 6.51 12.25 8.49
CA LYS A 181 6.10 13.47 7.78
C LYS A 181 7.09 14.60 8.02
N GLU A 182 8.22 14.50 7.36
CA GLU A 182 9.31 15.43 7.43
C GLU A 182 9.86 15.76 6.04
N PHE A 183 10.45 16.92 5.87
CA PHE A 183 11.19 17.23 4.65
C PHE A 183 12.59 16.64 4.74
N HIS A 184 12.95 15.84 3.74
CA HIS A 184 14.28 15.24 3.61
C HIS A 184 15.02 15.91 2.45
N ASP A 185 16.30 16.19 2.62
CA ASP A 185 17.19 16.69 1.58
C ASP A 185 18.44 15.81 1.53
N ARG A 186 18.85 15.42 0.34
CA ARG A 186 20.06 14.61 0.11
C ARG A 186 20.09 13.32 0.93
N TYR A 187 19.03 12.55 0.87
CA TYR A 187 18.91 11.27 1.57
C TYR A 187 19.23 10.08 0.66
N ASP A 188 19.67 8.99 1.25
CA ASP A 188 19.65 7.66 0.64
C ASP A 188 18.28 7.02 0.88
N ALA A 189 17.63 6.50 -0.19
CA ALA A 189 16.29 5.95 -0.09
C ALA A 189 16.23 4.70 0.81
N THR A 190 17.23 3.83 0.72
CA THR A 190 17.31 2.60 1.52
C THR A 190 17.51 2.92 2.99
N GLU A 191 18.39 3.88 3.29
CA GLU A 191 18.63 4.35 4.64
C GLU A 191 17.39 5.02 5.24
N LEU A 192 16.70 5.87 4.48
CA LEU A 192 15.47 6.52 4.92
C LEU A 192 14.38 5.48 5.25
N LEU A 193 14.21 4.46 4.41
CA LEU A 193 13.27 3.36 4.70
C LEU A 193 13.67 2.64 5.98
N ARG A 194 14.94 2.32 6.16
CA ARG A 194 15.47 1.63 7.35
C ARG A 194 15.27 2.45 8.63
N GLU A 195 15.53 3.76 8.60
CA GLU A 195 15.32 4.68 9.72
C GLU A 195 13.86 4.76 10.13
N ASN A 196 12.93 4.58 9.19
CA ASN A 196 11.50 4.51 9.45
C ASN A 196 10.99 3.08 9.79
N GLY A 197 11.90 2.13 10.03
CA GLY A 197 11.56 0.75 10.39
C GLY A 197 11.02 -0.08 9.23
N ILE A 198 11.23 0.39 7.98
CA ILE A 198 10.74 -0.28 6.78
C ILE A 198 11.89 -1.10 6.19
N SER A 199 12.10 -2.26 6.76
CA SER A 199 12.95 -3.32 6.20
C SER A 199 12.27 -4.67 6.39
N LEU A 200 12.63 -5.62 5.54
CA LEU A 200 12.11 -6.99 5.64
C LEU A 200 12.35 -7.58 7.04
N GLU A 201 13.56 -7.43 7.55
CA GLU A 201 13.98 -7.97 8.85
C GLU A 201 13.19 -7.34 10.01
N GLN A 202 13.01 -6.01 9.98
CA GLN A 202 12.31 -5.29 11.04
C GLN A 202 10.82 -5.65 11.05
N ILE A 203 10.18 -5.70 9.89
CA ILE A 203 8.74 -6.02 9.78
C ILE A 203 8.49 -7.47 10.24
N VAL A 204 9.34 -8.41 9.86
CA VAL A 204 9.26 -9.79 10.31
C VAL A 204 9.48 -9.91 11.83
N ALA A 205 10.44 -9.18 12.39
CA ALA A 205 10.69 -9.15 13.83
C ALA A 205 9.48 -8.60 14.60
N ASP A 206 8.90 -7.51 14.12
CA ASP A 206 7.69 -6.91 14.70
C ASP A 206 6.49 -7.88 14.66
N ALA A 207 6.30 -8.58 13.55
CA ALA A 207 5.23 -9.57 13.43
C ALA A 207 5.39 -10.71 14.46
N LYS A 208 6.60 -11.26 14.58
CA LYS A 208 6.90 -12.29 15.57
C LYS A 208 6.65 -11.79 17.00
N GLN A 209 7.14 -10.59 17.31
CA GLN A 209 6.97 -9.99 18.64
C GLN A 209 5.48 -9.79 18.98
N ILE A 210 4.69 -9.26 18.04
CA ILE A 210 3.26 -8.97 18.27
C ILE A 210 2.46 -10.28 18.39
N LEU A 211 2.82 -11.31 17.65
CA LEU A 211 2.19 -12.63 17.72
C LEU A 211 2.71 -13.51 18.87
N SER A 212 3.75 -13.05 19.56
CA SER A 212 4.39 -13.78 20.68
C SER A 212 4.97 -15.14 20.27
N VAL A 213 5.66 -15.18 19.11
CA VAL A 213 6.28 -16.37 18.51
C VAL A 213 7.78 -16.18 18.34
#